data_6a168cb1fd37e6160ff238eb09fdc6d9
#
_entry.id   6a168cb1fd37e6160ff238eb09fdc6d9
#
_cell.length_a   1.000
_cell.length_b   1.000
_cell.length_c   1.000
_cell.angle_alpha   90.00
_cell.angle_beta   90.00
_cell.angle_gamma   90.00
#
_symmetry.space_group_name_H-M   'P 1'
#
loop_
_entity.id
_entity.type
_entity.pdbx_description
1 polymer ?
#
loop_
_entity_poly.entity_id
_entity_poly.type
_entity_poly.pdbx_seq_one_letter_code
_entity_poly.pdbx_strand_id
1 'polypeptide(L)'
;MGVSDVPRDLEVVAATPTSLLISWVAGAEDYQYYRITYGETGGNSPVQEFTVPHDLVTATISGLKPGVDYTITVYAVTDMMHVEYTEHPISINYRTEIDKPSQHHHHHH
;
A
#
# COMPACT_ATOMS: atom_id res chain seq x y z
N MET A 1 7.54 25.42 7.67
CA MET A 1 7.52 25.05 7.52
C MET A 1 6.97 24.26 6.88
N GLY A 2 6.22 23.99 6.63
CA GLY A 2 5.50 23.29 5.90
C GLY A 2 5.90 22.15 5.36
N VAL A 3 6.43 21.49 5.80
CA VAL A 3 6.81 20.42 5.18
C VAL A 3 6.01 19.30 5.22
N SER A 4 4.90 19.23 5.72
CA SER A 4 4.20 18.07 5.83
C SER A 4 3.28 17.84 4.76
N ASP A 5 3.66 18.03 3.57
CA ASP A 5 2.82 17.79 2.47
C ASP A 5 2.74 16.38 2.05
N VAL A 6 3.54 15.51 2.57
CA VAL A 6 3.57 14.15 2.13
C VAL A 6 2.61 13.31 2.93
N PRO A 7 2.11 12.22 2.40
CA PRO A 7 1.34 11.29 3.20
C PRO A 7 2.23 10.70 4.27
N ARG A 8 1.66 10.29 5.36
CA ARG A 8 2.44 9.73 6.44
C ARG A 8 1.64 8.69 7.16
N ASP A 9 2.33 7.99 8.05
CA ASP A 9 1.68 6.99 8.89
C ASP A 9 1.02 5.89 8.06
N LEU A 10 1.70 5.45 7.04
CA LEU A 10 1.22 4.34 6.24
C LEU A 10 1.29 3.08 7.08
N GLU A 11 0.18 2.37 7.15
CA GLU A 11 0.15 1.16 7.95
C GLU A 11 -0.84 0.17 7.39
N VAL A 12 -0.67 -1.09 7.76
CA VAL A 12 -1.60 -2.14 7.41
C VAL A 12 -2.57 -2.26 8.57
N VAL A 13 -3.83 -2.00 8.31
CA VAL A 13 -4.84 -2.02 9.37
C VAL A 13 -5.64 -3.30 9.40
N ALA A 14 -5.57 -4.11 8.37
CA ALA A 14 -6.19 -5.43 8.37
C ALA A 14 -5.48 -6.27 7.33
N ALA A 15 -5.42 -7.56 7.55
CA ALA A 15 -4.67 -8.44 6.66
C ALA A 15 -5.28 -9.82 6.63
N THR A 16 -5.20 -10.45 5.47
CA THR A 16 -5.45 -11.87 5.31
C THR A 16 -4.21 -12.44 4.62
N PRO A 17 -4.12 -13.74 4.43
CA PRO A 17 -2.95 -14.26 3.73
C PRO A 17 -2.77 -13.74 2.31
N THR A 18 -3.84 -13.26 1.67
CA THR A 18 -3.74 -12.83 0.29
C THR A 18 -4.18 -11.40 0.06
N SER A 19 -4.46 -10.65 1.11
CA SER A 19 -4.88 -9.25 0.92
C SER A 19 -4.48 -8.40 2.09
N LEU A 20 -4.38 -7.11 1.85
CA LEU A 20 -4.03 -6.13 2.88
C LEU A 20 -4.94 -4.93 2.72
N LEU A 21 -5.35 -4.37 3.85
CA LEU A 21 -6.02 -3.08 3.86
C LEU A 21 -5.03 -2.09 4.45
N ILE A 22 -4.65 -1.10 3.67
CA ILE A 22 -3.68 -0.11 4.13
C ILE A 22 -4.37 1.22 4.33
N SER A 23 -3.80 2.03 5.20
CA SER A 23 -4.29 3.37 5.43
C SER A 23 -3.12 4.32 5.62
N TRP A 24 -3.36 5.58 5.36
CA TRP A 24 -2.33 6.60 5.53
C TRP A 24 -3.01 7.90 5.93
N VAL A 25 -2.22 8.87 6.34
CA VAL A 25 -2.72 10.19 6.69
C VAL A 25 -2.34 11.12 5.57
N ALA A 26 -3.30 11.85 5.04
CA ALA A 26 -3.07 12.78 3.95
C ALA A 26 -2.21 13.93 4.43
N GLY A 27 -1.43 14.46 3.54
CA GLY A 27 -0.67 15.67 3.85
C GLY A 27 -1.54 16.90 3.74
N ALA A 28 -0.92 18.04 3.84
CA ALA A 28 -1.64 19.29 3.84
C ALA A 28 -1.97 19.79 2.44
N GLU A 29 -1.34 19.25 1.43
CA GLU A 29 -1.55 19.73 0.08
C GLU A 29 -2.79 19.16 -0.53
N ASP A 30 -3.28 19.79 -1.57
CA ASP A 30 -4.38 19.24 -2.32
C ASP A 30 -3.79 18.35 -3.40
N TYR A 31 -3.91 17.08 -3.22
CA TYR A 31 -3.39 16.14 -4.19
C TYR A 31 -4.45 15.81 -5.22
N GLN A 32 -4.00 15.46 -6.40
CA GLN A 32 -4.91 15.03 -7.44
C GLN A 32 -5.38 13.61 -7.17
N TYR A 33 -4.46 12.75 -6.78
CA TYR A 33 -4.79 11.37 -6.50
C TYR A 33 -3.60 10.76 -5.79
N TYR A 34 -3.77 9.52 -5.33
CA TYR A 34 -2.66 8.75 -4.79
C TYR A 34 -2.39 7.59 -5.71
N ARG A 35 -1.13 7.28 -5.91
CA ARG A 35 -0.72 6.14 -6.69
C ARG A 35 -0.12 5.14 -5.72
N ILE A 36 -0.59 3.91 -5.74
CA ILE A 36 -0.12 2.88 -4.84
C ILE A 36 0.59 1.83 -5.66
N THR A 37 1.80 1.48 -5.25
CA THR A 37 2.52 0.39 -5.89
C THR A 37 2.81 -0.67 -4.86
N TYR A 38 2.88 -1.91 -5.31
CA TYR A 38 3.25 -3.00 -4.42
C TYR A 38 3.91 -4.11 -5.23
N GLY A 39 4.86 -4.78 -4.59
CA GLY A 39 5.56 -5.88 -5.23
C GLY A 39 6.35 -6.63 -4.18
N GLU A 40 6.80 -7.82 -4.54
CA GLU A 40 7.57 -8.64 -3.60
C GLU A 40 8.89 -7.97 -3.32
N THR A 41 9.24 -7.87 -2.04
CA THR A 41 10.46 -7.22 -1.64
C THR A 41 11.65 -7.99 -2.18
N GLY A 42 12.49 -7.31 -2.92
CA GLY A 42 13.66 -7.95 -3.48
C GLY A 42 13.37 -8.96 -4.56
N GLY A 43 12.13 -9.06 -4.99
CA GLY A 43 11.79 -10.04 -5.99
C GLY A 43 12.02 -9.53 -7.37
N ASN A 44 11.84 -10.42 -8.34
CA ASN A 44 12.00 -10.06 -9.72
C ASN A 44 10.69 -9.82 -10.42
N SER A 45 9.61 -9.96 -9.71
CA SER A 45 8.30 -9.74 -10.32
C SER A 45 8.06 -8.28 -10.53
N PRO A 46 7.32 -7.93 -11.56
CA PRO A 46 7.01 -6.52 -11.77
C PRO A 46 6.14 -5.98 -10.65
N VAL A 47 6.31 -4.71 -10.38
CA VAL A 47 5.52 -4.04 -9.39
C VAL A 47 4.14 -3.77 -9.97
N GLN A 48 3.11 -3.98 -9.17
CA GLN A 48 1.75 -3.66 -9.57
C GLN A 48 1.43 -2.24 -9.11
N GLU A 49 0.51 -1.60 -9.78
CA GLU A 49 0.15 -0.25 -9.35
C GLU A 49 -1.31 0.06 -9.66
N PHE A 50 -1.90 0.93 -8.88
CA PHE A 50 -3.23 1.43 -9.12
C PHE A 50 -3.35 2.79 -8.46
N THR A 51 -4.42 3.50 -8.75
CA THR A 51 -4.61 4.83 -8.17
C THR A 51 -5.93 4.89 -7.42
N VAL A 52 -5.99 5.79 -6.46
CA VAL A 52 -7.24 6.09 -5.77
C VAL A 52 -7.41 7.60 -5.73
N PRO A 53 -8.64 8.08 -5.69
CA PRO A 53 -8.89 9.53 -5.68
C PRO A 53 -8.33 10.18 -4.42
N HIS A 54 -8.13 11.47 -4.51
CA HIS A 54 -7.50 12.21 -3.43
C HIS A 54 -8.28 12.22 -2.13
N ASP A 55 -9.56 11.93 -2.18
CA ASP A 55 -10.35 11.95 -0.95
C ASP A 55 -10.37 10.60 -0.24
N LEU A 56 -9.60 9.63 -0.70
CA LEU A 56 -9.49 8.36 0.01
C LEU A 56 -8.14 8.27 0.67
N VAL A 57 -8.10 7.69 1.84
CA VAL A 57 -6.86 7.47 2.57
C VAL A 57 -6.72 6.00 2.96
N THR A 58 -7.43 5.13 2.27
CA THR A 58 -7.29 3.68 2.47
C THR A 58 -7.34 3.01 1.12
N ALA A 59 -6.80 1.83 1.05
CA ALA A 59 -6.86 1.02 -0.16
C ALA A 59 -6.73 -0.45 0.19
N THR A 60 -7.32 -1.28 -0.63
CA THR A 60 -7.21 -2.73 -0.46
C THR A 60 -6.33 -3.29 -1.54
N ILE A 61 -5.35 -4.08 -1.15
CA ILE A 61 -4.47 -4.77 -2.06
C ILE A 61 -4.80 -6.25 -1.97
N SER A 62 -5.07 -6.88 -3.09
CA SER A 62 -5.46 -8.29 -3.08
C SER A 62 -4.65 -9.08 -4.09
N GLY A 63 -4.86 -10.37 -4.13
CA GLY A 63 -4.13 -11.21 -5.06
C GLY A 63 -2.70 -11.47 -4.64
N LEU A 64 -2.41 -11.30 -3.36
CA LEU A 64 -1.06 -11.49 -2.85
C LEU A 64 -0.81 -12.96 -2.53
N LYS A 65 0.45 -13.32 -2.40
CA LYS A 65 0.83 -14.66 -2.02
C LYS A 65 1.00 -14.73 -0.52
N PRO A 66 0.59 -15.83 0.10
CA PRO A 66 0.80 -15.95 1.55
C PRO A 66 2.27 -16.08 1.91
N GLY A 67 2.64 -15.55 3.04
CA GLY A 67 3.99 -15.72 3.58
C GLY A 67 5.08 -15.01 2.81
N VAL A 68 4.73 -13.96 2.10
CA VAL A 68 5.69 -13.25 1.26
C VAL A 68 5.83 -11.81 1.72
N ASP A 69 7.05 -11.30 1.69
CA ASP A 69 7.30 -9.90 2.02
C ASP A 69 6.97 -9.02 0.84
N TYR A 70 6.19 -7.99 1.08
CA TYR A 70 5.84 -7.04 0.04
C TYR A 70 6.31 -5.65 0.45
N THR A 71 6.71 -4.85 -0.53
CA THR A 71 7.00 -3.44 -0.34
C THR A 71 5.84 -2.68 -0.95
N ILE A 72 5.21 -1.84 -0.15
CA ILE A 72 4.05 -1.07 -0.57
C ILE A 72 4.40 0.40 -0.47
N THR A 73 4.17 1.14 -1.53
CA THR A 73 4.49 2.56 -1.57
C THR A 73 3.25 3.33 -1.97
N VAL A 74 3.00 4.42 -1.28
CA VAL A 74 1.93 5.35 -1.62
C VAL A 74 2.58 6.65 -2.04
N TYR A 75 2.21 7.12 -3.23
CA TYR A 75 2.70 8.40 -3.76
C TYR A 75 1.53 9.37 -3.80
N ALA A 76 1.73 10.56 -3.27
CA ALA A 76 0.75 11.62 -3.46
C ALA A 76 1.16 12.39 -4.69
N VAL A 77 0.27 12.50 -5.65
CA VAL A 77 0.59 13.09 -6.95
C VAL A 77 -0.12 14.42 -7.07
N THR A 78 0.65 15.47 -7.33
CA THR A 78 0.09 16.78 -7.60
C THR A 78 0.49 17.18 -8.99
N ASP A 79 -0.48 17.62 -9.76
CA ASP A 79 -0.23 18.05 -11.09
C ASP A 79 -0.25 19.57 -11.08
N MET A 80 0.88 20.20 -11.24
CA MET A 80 0.98 21.61 -11.10
C MET A 80 1.08 22.27 -12.44
N MET A 81 0.02 22.25 -13.13
CA MET A 81 -0.05 23.03 -14.35
C MET A 81 0.90 22.60 -15.40
N HIS A 82 0.92 21.36 -15.68
CA HIS A 82 1.74 20.82 -16.73
C HIS A 82 3.21 20.85 -16.47
N VAL A 83 3.59 21.24 -15.30
CA VAL A 83 4.94 21.13 -14.92
C VAL A 83 5.12 19.73 -14.43
N GLU A 84 6.28 19.20 -14.38
CA GLU A 84 6.44 17.90 -13.85
C GLU A 84 5.87 17.90 -12.47
N TYR A 85 5.16 16.91 -12.11
CA TYR A 85 4.55 16.92 -10.82
C TYR A 85 5.46 16.32 -9.81
N THR A 86 5.18 16.66 -8.59
CA THR A 86 5.93 16.21 -7.47
C THR A 86 5.26 15.02 -6.88
N GLU A 87 6.01 14.00 -6.61
CA GLU A 87 5.49 12.83 -5.95
C GLU A 87 6.21 12.68 -4.63
N HIS A 88 5.46 12.40 -3.60
CA HIS A 88 6.01 12.26 -2.27
C HIS A 88 5.68 10.86 -1.78
N PRO A 89 6.59 9.93 -1.89
CA PRO A 89 6.28 8.55 -1.53
C PRO A 89 6.49 8.26 -0.06
N ILE A 90 5.71 7.32 0.44
CA ILE A 90 5.94 6.73 1.74
C ILE A 90 5.80 5.23 1.55
N SER A 91 6.68 4.46 2.14
CA SER A 91 6.74 3.02 1.94
C SER A 91 6.78 2.24 3.21
N ILE A 92 6.23 1.04 3.17
CA ILE A 92 6.39 0.08 4.25
C ILE A 92 6.64 -1.28 3.66
N ASN A 93 7.19 -2.16 4.47
CA ASN A 93 7.32 -3.57 4.11
C ASN A 93 6.39 -4.37 5.00
N TYR A 94 5.74 -5.36 4.44
CA TYR A 94 4.83 -6.18 5.21
C TYR A 94 4.85 -7.60 4.66
N ARG A 95 4.90 -8.57 5.57
CA ARG A 95 4.86 -9.98 5.18
C ARG A 95 3.44 -10.49 5.38
N THR A 96 2.86 -11.05 4.35
CA THR A 96 1.52 -11.61 4.45
C THR A 96 1.54 -12.81 5.37
N GLU A 97 0.38 -13.11 5.94
CA GLU A 97 0.25 -14.24 6.83
C GLU A 97 0.37 -15.53 6.06
N ILE A 98 0.81 -16.56 6.74
CA ILE A 98 0.88 -17.86 6.13
C ILE A 98 -0.50 -18.47 6.10
N ASP A 99 -0.86 -19.02 4.96
CA ASP A 99 -2.13 -19.67 4.83
C ASP A 99 -2.02 -21.06 5.44
N LYS A 100 -2.82 -21.38 6.43
CA LYS A 100 -2.76 -22.64 7.11
C LYS A 100 -4.06 -23.37 6.98
N PRO A 101 -4.32 -23.94 5.87
CA PRO A 101 -5.62 -24.55 5.65
C PRO A 101 -5.93 -25.69 6.59
N SER A 102 -4.96 -26.36 7.08
CA SER A 102 -5.26 -27.46 7.91
C SER A 102 -5.42 -27.18 9.31
N GLN A 103 -5.44 -26.08 9.71
CA GLN A 103 -5.60 -25.80 10.98
C GLN A 103 -6.80 -26.04 11.48
N HIS A 104 -7.52 -26.33 10.94
CA HIS A 104 -8.69 -26.55 11.45
C HIS A 104 -9.02 -27.73 11.77
N HIS A 105 -8.75 -28.07 11.52
CA HIS A 105 -8.85 -28.93 11.63
C HIS A 105 -8.74 -29.74 12.23
N HIS A 106 -8.52 -29.93 12.23
CA HIS A 106 -8.25 -30.62 12.77
C HIS A 106 -8.36 -31.31 13.14
N HIS A 107 -8.43 -31.53 13.19
CA HIS A 107 -8.48 -32.21 13.59
C HIS A 107 -8.65 -33.02 13.84
N HIS A 108 -8.67 -33.31 13.79
CA HIS A 108 -8.85 -34.05 14.02
C HIS A 108 -8.99 -34.63 14.33
N HIS A 109 -9.02 -34.92 14.40
CA HIS A 109 -9.19 -35.35 14.59
C HIS A 109 -9.53 -35.53 14.70
#